data_858669dc53b9d5f8927c179407a9f95e
#
_entry.id   858669dc53b9d5f8927c179407a9f95e
#
_cell.length_a   1.000
_cell.length_b   1.000
_cell.length_c   1.000
_cell.angle_alpha   90.00
_cell.angle_beta   90.00
_cell.angle_gamma   90.00
#
_symmetry.space_group_name_H-M   'P 1'
#
loop_
_entity.id
_entity.type
_entity.pdbx_description
1 polymer ?
#
loop_
_entity_poly.entity_id
_entity_poly.type
_entity_poly.pdbx_seq_one_letter_code
_entity_poly.pdbx_strand_id
1 'polypeptide(L)'
;MDFPALLKILASQDGSDLYLSTGAPPCAKFNGVLKPLSSETLKPGEVAGVAQGLMDEEQKLEFVRELEMNLAVSLAGIGRFRINIFMQRNEVSIVARNIKLDIPRFEDLFLPPVLLDVIMEKHGLVLFVGATGSGKSTSLAALIDYRNRNASGHIITIEDPVEFIHRHKKSIVNQREVGVDTRSFRAALKNTLRQAPDVILIGEIRDRETMEHALAFADTGHLAISTLHANNANQALDRIINFFPEERRAQLLHDLGNNLKAFVSQRLVKTPDGKRRAAVEVMMGTPTIRDLIQRNELTELKGIMEKSGSLGMQTFDTALFNLAVDGAISEEEALKNADSQNNVRLRLKLHSENGVANLTTPPPVPTGSSTASTAEWGLVDDDEPGPQA
;
A
#
# COMPACT_ATOMS: atom_id res chain seq x y z
N MET A 1 18.09 33.47 7.83
CA MET A 1 16.80 32.77 7.81
C MET A 1 16.86 31.56 8.73
N ASP A 2 15.86 31.37 9.60
CA ASP A 2 15.77 30.19 10.48
C ASP A 2 14.97 29.07 9.76
N PHE A 3 15.71 28.20 9.07
CA PHE A 3 15.13 27.09 8.29
C PHE A 3 14.42 26.05 9.17
N PRO A 4 14.96 25.63 10.35
CA PRO A 4 14.24 24.77 11.29
C PRO A 4 12.90 25.34 11.76
N ALA A 5 12.78 26.64 11.98
CA ALA A 5 11.52 27.27 12.36
C ALA A 5 10.48 27.18 11.23
N LEU A 6 10.87 27.34 9.98
CA LEU A 6 9.99 27.16 8.82
C LEU A 6 9.49 25.70 8.70
N LEU A 7 10.35 24.72 8.91
CA LEU A 7 9.97 23.30 8.92
C LEU A 7 9.02 22.99 10.08
N LYS A 8 9.20 23.62 11.24
CA LYS A 8 8.29 23.48 12.38
C LYS A 8 6.89 24.02 12.06
N ILE A 9 6.80 25.19 11.39
CA ILE A 9 5.52 25.75 10.93
C ILE A 9 4.85 24.79 9.94
N LEU A 10 5.62 24.28 8.96
CA LEU A 10 5.13 23.31 7.98
C LEU A 10 4.50 22.08 8.66
N ALA A 11 5.22 21.46 9.60
CA ALA A 11 4.75 20.27 10.31
C ALA A 11 3.55 20.56 11.22
N SER A 12 3.58 21.64 11.99
CA SER A 12 2.52 21.97 12.97
C SER A 12 1.17 22.31 12.33
N GLN A 13 1.16 22.73 11.07
CA GLN A 13 -0.05 23.06 10.30
C GLN A 13 -0.40 22.00 9.24
N ASP A 14 0.17 20.78 9.33
CA ASP A 14 -0.01 19.68 8.37
C ASP A 14 0.24 20.12 6.91
N GLY A 15 1.25 20.99 6.73
CA GLY A 15 1.70 21.40 5.40
C GLY A 15 2.45 20.29 4.68
N SER A 16 2.29 20.23 3.35
CA SER A 16 2.93 19.20 2.54
C SER A 16 4.34 19.58 2.09
N ASP A 17 4.54 20.79 1.62
CA ASP A 17 5.81 21.23 1.02
C ASP A 17 6.15 22.67 1.41
N LEU A 18 7.43 22.94 1.64
CA LEU A 18 8.03 24.27 1.81
C LEU A 18 8.89 24.60 0.59
N TYR A 19 8.78 25.81 0.09
CA TYR A 19 9.48 26.30 -1.08
C TYR A 19 10.32 27.52 -0.71
N LEU A 20 11.62 27.48 -1.01
CA LEU A 20 12.55 28.59 -0.87
C LEU A 20 13.17 28.89 -2.23
N SER A 21 12.92 30.07 -2.75
CA SER A 21 13.50 30.55 -4.02
C SER A 21 13.84 32.03 -3.91
N THR A 22 14.96 32.42 -4.46
CA THR A 22 15.40 33.82 -4.52
C THR A 22 14.35 34.69 -5.21
N GLY A 23 14.02 35.85 -4.63
CA GLY A 23 13.06 36.80 -5.15
C GLY A 23 11.60 36.49 -4.77
N ALA A 24 11.33 35.39 -4.05
CA ALA A 24 10.02 35.05 -3.49
C ALA A 24 10.12 34.98 -1.95
N PRO A 25 9.01 35.22 -1.21
CA PRO A 25 8.99 34.90 0.21
C PRO A 25 9.03 33.38 0.41
N PRO A 26 9.47 32.88 1.58
CA PRO A 26 9.27 31.48 1.94
C PRO A 26 7.80 31.13 1.83
N CYS A 27 7.46 30.09 1.05
CA CYS A 27 6.09 29.66 0.82
C CYS A 27 5.90 28.22 1.26
N ALA A 28 4.74 27.91 1.82
CA ALA A 28 4.37 26.54 2.13
C ALA A 28 3.01 26.16 1.52
N LYS A 29 2.82 24.85 1.26
CA LYS A 29 1.58 24.33 0.69
C LYS A 29 0.74 23.67 1.78
N PHE A 30 -0.45 24.21 2.01
CA PHE A 30 -1.44 23.71 2.97
C PHE A 30 -2.71 23.32 2.22
N ASN A 31 -3.15 22.07 2.37
CA ASN A 31 -4.33 21.54 1.67
C ASN A 31 -4.32 21.80 0.14
N GLY A 32 -3.14 21.71 -0.46
CA GLY A 32 -2.95 21.94 -1.90
C GLY A 32 -2.81 23.41 -2.30
N VAL A 33 -2.99 24.37 -1.38
CA VAL A 33 -2.89 25.80 -1.65
C VAL A 33 -1.55 26.35 -1.17
N LEU A 34 -0.83 27.04 -2.07
CA LEU A 34 0.44 27.70 -1.75
C LEU A 34 0.17 29.01 -0.99
N LYS A 35 0.83 29.18 0.18
CA LYS A 35 0.72 30.38 1.01
C LYS A 35 2.11 30.90 1.41
N PRO A 36 2.35 32.22 1.40
CA PRO A 36 3.57 32.79 1.92
C PRO A 36 3.59 32.68 3.46
N LEU A 37 4.76 32.36 4.02
CA LEU A 37 5.01 32.31 5.47
C LEU A 37 5.58 33.62 6.01
N SER A 38 6.01 34.53 5.13
CA SER A 38 6.59 35.84 5.45
C SER A 38 6.19 36.84 4.36
N SER A 39 6.24 38.14 4.66
CA SER A 39 6.11 39.21 3.68
C SER A 39 7.43 39.55 3.00
N GLU A 40 8.56 39.13 3.56
CA GLU A 40 9.89 39.44 3.05
C GLU A 40 10.32 38.44 1.99
N THR A 41 10.82 38.94 0.86
CA THR A 41 11.38 38.13 -0.22
C THR A 41 12.82 37.73 0.08
N LEU A 42 13.18 36.51 -0.29
CA LEU A 42 14.53 35.99 -0.13
C LEU A 42 15.51 36.68 -1.10
N LYS A 43 16.65 37.15 -0.56
CA LYS A 43 17.69 37.83 -1.31
C LYS A 43 18.62 36.82 -2.00
N PRO A 44 19.34 37.24 -3.06
CA PRO A 44 20.39 36.42 -3.66
C PRO A 44 21.39 35.90 -2.63
N GLY A 45 21.73 34.61 -2.68
CA GLY A 45 22.65 33.94 -1.76
C GLY A 45 22.04 33.47 -0.43
N GLU A 46 20.83 33.91 -0.01
CA GLU A 46 20.23 33.47 1.26
C GLU A 46 19.83 31.98 1.24
N VAL A 47 19.26 31.52 0.13
CA VAL A 47 18.91 30.10 -0.04
C VAL A 47 20.17 29.25 -0.16
N ALA A 48 21.20 29.74 -0.86
CA ALA A 48 22.51 29.08 -0.95
C ALA A 48 23.17 28.91 0.43
N GLY A 49 23.05 29.89 1.31
CA GLY A 49 23.54 29.79 2.70
C GLY A 49 22.85 28.71 3.50
N VAL A 50 21.52 28.55 3.34
CA VAL A 50 20.77 27.46 3.96
C VAL A 50 21.23 26.11 3.39
N ALA A 51 21.32 25.98 2.06
CA ALA A 51 21.75 24.76 1.40
C ALA A 51 23.15 24.31 1.88
N GLN A 52 24.09 25.23 1.99
CA GLN A 52 25.45 24.95 2.51
C GLN A 52 25.44 24.43 3.95
N GLY A 53 24.53 24.93 4.79
CA GLY A 53 24.36 24.46 6.17
C GLY A 53 23.70 23.08 6.30
N LEU A 54 22.99 22.61 5.26
CA LEU A 54 22.31 21.34 5.23
C LEU A 54 23.17 20.19 4.69
N MET A 55 24.14 20.49 3.83
CA MET A 55 25.00 19.53 3.16
C MET A 55 26.32 19.33 3.91
N ASP A 56 26.80 18.11 3.97
CA ASP A 56 28.17 17.78 4.34
C ASP A 56 29.16 18.09 3.18
N GLU A 57 30.46 17.90 3.39
CA GLU A 57 31.48 18.27 2.39
C GLU A 57 31.39 17.39 1.11
N GLU A 58 31.05 16.11 1.21
CA GLU A 58 30.86 15.21 0.07
C GLU A 58 29.65 15.64 -0.75
N GLN A 59 28.53 15.92 -0.09
CA GLN A 59 27.30 16.41 -0.70
C GLN A 59 27.47 17.77 -1.39
N LYS A 60 28.29 18.68 -0.82
CA LYS A 60 28.60 19.95 -1.46
C LYS A 60 29.37 19.75 -2.76
N LEU A 61 30.33 18.82 -2.78
CA LEU A 61 31.11 18.51 -3.99
C LEU A 61 30.20 17.85 -5.04
N GLU A 62 29.32 16.98 -4.63
CA GLU A 62 28.33 16.37 -5.51
C GLU A 62 27.37 17.41 -6.09
N PHE A 63 26.84 18.31 -5.26
CA PHE A 63 25.96 19.39 -5.69
C PHE A 63 26.58 20.33 -6.72
N VAL A 64 27.86 20.65 -6.57
CA VAL A 64 28.59 21.47 -7.56
C VAL A 64 28.66 20.75 -8.91
N ARG A 65 28.76 19.43 -8.92
CA ARG A 65 28.90 18.64 -10.14
C ARG A 65 27.55 18.33 -10.80
N GLU A 66 26.55 17.93 -10.00
CA GLU A 66 25.25 17.47 -10.51
C GLU A 66 24.20 18.59 -10.58
N LEU A 67 24.43 19.73 -9.89
CA LEU A 67 23.51 20.87 -9.74
C LEU A 67 22.17 20.52 -9.06
N GLU A 68 22.09 19.34 -8.47
CA GLU A 68 20.96 18.81 -7.69
C GLU A 68 21.47 18.00 -6.50
N MET A 69 20.73 18.03 -5.38
CA MET A 69 21.00 17.21 -4.21
C MET A 69 19.69 16.82 -3.53
N ASN A 70 19.58 15.54 -3.19
CA ASN A 70 18.50 15.03 -2.36
C ASN A 70 19.06 14.63 -0.99
N LEU A 71 18.42 15.10 0.07
CA LEU A 71 18.80 14.74 1.43
C LEU A 71 17.55 14.66 2.34
N ALA A 72 17.72 14.05 3.50
CA ALA A 72 16.68 13.99 4.50
C ALA A 72 17.14 14.63 5.80
N VAL A 73 16.27 15.44 6.41
CA VAL A 73 16.52 16.07 7.71
C VAL A 73 15.47 15.60 8.70
N SER A 74 15.92 15.09 9.85
CA SER A 74 15.06 14.73 10.96
C SER A 74 15.21 15.74 12.09
N LEU A 75 14.11 16.35 12.49
CA LEU A 75 14.07 17.29 13.63
C LEU A 75 13.36 16.62 14.79
N ALA A 76 14.07 16.44 15.91
CA ALA A 76 13.54 15.76 17.09
C ALA A 76 12.24 16.43 17.58
N GLY A 77 11.19 15.65 17.76
CA GLY A 77 9.87 16.13 18.21
C GLY A 77 9.05 16.91 17.16
N ILE A 78 9.57 17.10 15.94
CA ILE A 78 8.90 17.86 14.88
C ILE A 78 8.53 16.94 13.71
N GLY A 79 9.50 16.24 13.11
CA GLY A 79 9.24 15.38 11.96
C GLY A 79 10.49 15.07 11.15
N ARG A 80 10.29 14.34 10.04
CA ARG A 80 11.31 14.10 9.01
C ARG A 80 10.89 14.80 7.73
N PHE A 81 11.87 15.43 7.07
CA PHE A 81 11.66 16.20 5.86
C PHE A 81 12.60 15.71 4.78
N ARG A 82 12.06 15.46 3.60
CA ARG A 82 12.87 15.24 2.40
C ARG A 82 13.15 16.59 1.77
N ILE A 83 14.40 16.86 1.47
CA ILE A 83 14.86 18.13 0.94
C ILE A 83 15.48 17.88 -0.42
N ASN A 84 14.99 18.57 -1.43
CA ASN A 84 15.61 18.68 -2.74
C ASN A 84 16.20 20.07 -2.88
N ILE A 85 17.48 20.14 -3.16
CA ILE A 85 18.25 21.36 -3.43
C ILE A 85 18.63 21.33 -4.90
N PHE A 86 18.35 22.40 -5.64
CA PHE A 86 18.63 22.44 -7.06
C PHE A 86 18.99 23.86 -7.54
N MET A 87 19.68 23.92 -8.68
CA MET A 87 20.01 25.19 -9.33
C MET A 87 18.89 25.63 -10.27
N GLN A 88 18.52 26.91 -10.21
CA GLN A 88 17.62 27.55 -11.14
C GLN A 88 18.08 29.00 -11.42
N ARG A 89 18.24 29.39 -12.67
CA ARG A 89 18.68 30.75 -13.07
C ARG A 89 19.91 31.25 -12.32
N ASN A 90 20.93 30.40 -12.16
CA ASN A 90 22.14 30.62 -11.39
C ASN A 90 21.97 30.87 -9.88
N GLU A 91 20.79 30.61 -9.33
CA GLU A 91 20.48 30.69 -7.91
C GLU A 91 20.06 29.33 -7.37
N VAL A 92 20.31 29.09 -6.08
CA VAL A 92 19.90 27.87 -5.40
C VAL A 92 18.41 27.97 -5.01
N SER A 93 17.69 26.90 -5.18
CA SER A 93 16.33 26.72 -4.67
C SER A 93 16.23 25.47 -3.81
N ILE A 94 15.32 25.47 -2.84
CA ILE A 94 15.07 24.36 -1.94
C ILE A 94 13.57 24.05 -1.93
N VAL A 95 13.25 22.77 -2.06
CA VAL A 95 11.91 22.24 -1.77
C VAL A 95 12.05 21.23 -0.63
N ALA A 96 11.35 21.47 0.48
CA ALA A 96 11.31 20.54 1.60
C ALA A 96 9.92 19.94 1.73
N ARG A 97 9.80 18.61 1.62
CA ARG A 97 8.54 17.85 1.79
C ARG A 97 8.45 17.27 3.18
N ASN A 98 7.33 17.51 3.83
CA ASN A 98 7.00 16.90 5.12
C ASN A 98 6.63 15.42 4.93
N ILE A 99 7.35 14.52 5.61
CA ILE A 99 7.05 13.09 5.61
C ILE A 99 6.10 12.79 6.75
N LYS A 100 4.96 12.19 6.43
CA LYS A 100 3.91 11.88 7.41
C LYS A 100 4.40 10.86 8.43
N LEU A 101 4.24 11.21 9.71
CA LEU A 101 4.54 10.32 10.83
C LEU A 101 3.32 9.45 11.22
N ASP A 102 2.13 9.92 10.93
CA ASP A 102 0.89 9.24 11.29
C ASP A 102 0.50 8.25 10.19
N ILE A 103 0.62 6.98 10.53
CA ILE A 103 0.19 5.87 9.69
C ILE A 103 -1.29 5.61 10.02
N PRO A 104 -2.20 5.66 9.03
CA PRO A 104 -3.60 5.34 9.26
C PRO A 104 -3.75 3.90 9.73
N ARG A 105 -4.73 3.65 10.58
CA ARG A 105 -5.03 2.28 11.01
C ARG A 105 -5.64 1.50 9.85
N PHE A 106 -5.39 0.20 9.82
CA PHE A 106 -5.94 -0.69 8.78
C PHE A 106 -7.47 -0.60 8.71
N GLU A 107 -8.12 -0.53 9.87
CA GLU A 107 -9.57 -0.46 10.02
C GLU A 107 -10.17 0.80 9.36
N ASP A 108 -9.44 1.91 9.38
CA ASP A 108 -9.87 3.20 8.82
C ASP A 108 -9.78 3.24 7.28
N LEU A 109 -9.07 2.30 6.67
CA LEU A 109 -8.86 2.24 5.22
C LEU A 109 -9.90 1.39 4.50
N PHE A 110 -10.74 0.64 5.24
CA PHE A 110 -11.77 -0.26 4.69
C PHE A 110 -11.23 -1.26 3.66
N LEU A 111 -10.04 -1.77 3.92
CA LEU A 111 -9.40 -2.77 3.07
C LEU A 111 -9.97 -4.17 3.36
N PRO A 112 -9.92 -5.11 2.39
CA PRO A 112 -10.34 -6.48 2.61
C PRO A 112 -9.62 -7.14 3.79
N PRO A 113 -10.36 -7.74 4.75
CA PRO A 113 -9.75 -8.32 5.97
C PRO A 113 -8.71 -9.41 5.69
N VAL A 114 -8.82 -10.15 4.59
CA VAL A 114 -7.86 -11.20 4.18
C VAL A 114 -6.43 -10.66 4.06
N LEU A 115 -6.25 -9.35 3.86
CA LEU A 115 -4.92 -8.73 3.79
C LEU A 115 -4.19 -8.76 5.14
N LEU A 116 -4.91 -8.90 6.25
CA LEU A 116 -4.31 -9.10 7.58
C LEU A 116 -3.64 -10.48 7.69
N ASP A 117 -4.25 -11.51 7.09
CA ASP A 117 -3.64 -12.84 7.05
C ASP A 117 -2.44 -12.84 6.09
N VAL A 118 -2.58 -12.20 4.93
CA VAL A 118 -1.51 -12.06 3.94
C VAL A 118 -0.26 -11.39 4.52
N ILE A 119 -0.41 -10.29 5.28
CA ILE A 119 0.74 -9.59 5.84
C ILE A 119 1.39 -10.37 7.00
N MET A 120 0.68 -11.32 7.61
CA MET A 120 1.19 -12.18 8.68
C MET A 120 1.85 -13.47 8.17
N GLU A 121 1.83 -13.72 6.86
CA GLU A 121 2.55 -14.84 6.26
C GLU A 121 4.03 -14.83 6.62
N LYS A 122 4.63 -16.02 6.74
CA LYS A 122 6.05 -16.17 7.10
C LYS A 122 6.97 -15.93 5.93
N HIS A 123 6.57 -16.35 4.73
CA HIS A 123 7.37 -16.27 3.51
C HIS A 123 6.47 -16.19 2.28
N GLY A 124 7.05 -15.81 1.16
CA GLY A 124 6.41 -15.72 -0.14
C GLY A 124 6.39 -14.31 -0.69
N LEU A 125 5.74 -14.11 -1.83
CA LEU A 125 5.69 -12.85 -2.55
C LEU A 125 4.29 -12.23 -2.50
N VAL A 126 4.22 -10.97 -2.11
CA VAL A 126 3.00 -10.15 -2.13
C VAL A 126 3.24 -8.93 -3.01
N LEU A 127 2.38 -8.70 -4.00
CA LEU A 127 2.52 -7.59 -4.94
C LEU A 127 1.32 -6.65 -4.87
N PHE A 128 1.58 -5.38 -4.55
CA PHE A 128 0.59 -4.31 -4.60
C PHE A 128 0.64 -3.61 -5.95
N VAL A 129 -0.51 -3.53 -6.61
CA VAL A 129 -0.65 -3.08 -7.99
C VAL A 129 -1.58 -1.86 -8.06
N GLY A 130 -1.25 -0.90 -8.91
CA GLY A 130 -2.10 0.27 -9.12
C GLY A 130 -1.33 1.46 -9.69
N ALA A 131 -2.06 2.41 -10.24
CA ALA A 131 -1.49 3.66 -10.74
C ALA A 131 -0.87 4.51 -9.62
N THR A 132 -0.08 5.52 -9.97
CA THR A 132 0.39 6.53 -9.02
C THR A 132 -0.80 7.22 -8.35
N GLY A 133 -0.74 7.36 -7.02
CA GLY A 133 -1.83 7.97 -6.26
C GLY A 133 -3.04 7.06 -6.00
N SER A 134 -2.97 5.74 -6.30
CA SER A 134 -4.03 4.78 -5.97
C SER A 134 -4.07 4.37 -4.49
N GLY A 135 -3.16 4.88 -3.64
CA GLY A 135 -3.13 4.62 -2.21
C GLY A 135 -2.32 3.39 -1.78
N LYS A 136 -1.53 2.78 -2.67
CA LYS A 136 -0.68 1.59 -2.36
C LYS A 136 0.21 1.79 -1.13
N SER A 137 0.98 2.88 -1.11
CA SER A 137 1.91 3.17 0.00
C SER A 137 1.18 3.34 1.33
N THR A 138 0.00 3.97 1.32
CA THR A 138 -0.84 4.12 2.52
C THR A 138 -1.33 2.76 3.03
N SER A 139 -1.82 1.90 2.13
CA SER A 139 -2.29 0.55 2.49
C SER A 139 -1.14 -0.32 2.98
N LEU A 140 0.02 -0.27 2.31
CA LEU A 140 1.22 -0.99 2.73
C LEU A 140 1.72 -0.51 4.09
N ALA A 141 1.77 0.81 4.33
CA ALA A 141 2.16 1.35 5.63
C ALA A 141 1.26 0.84 6.76
N ALA A 142 -0.06 0.84 6.55
CA ALA A 142 -1.02 0.32 7.53
C ALA A 142 -0.82 -1.18 7.80
N LEU A 143 -0.57 -1.99 6.77
CA LEU A 143 -0.31 -3.43 6.88
C LEU A 143 1.04 -3.72 7.57
N ILE A 144 2.10 -3.03 7.20
CA ILE A 144 3.41 -3.13 7.87
C ILE A 144 3.29 -2.73 9.34
N ASP A 145 2.55 -1.66 9.64
CA ASP A 145 2.31 -1.24 11.02
C ASP A 145 1.49 -2.26 11.81
N TYR A 146 0.49 -2.91 11.16
CA TYR A 146 -0.25 -4.02 11.76
C TYR A 146 0.69 -5.19 12.12
N ARG A 147 1.54 -5.63 11.18
CA ARG A 147 2.53 -6.68 11.45
C ARG A 147 3.50 -6.29 12.56
N ASN A 148 4.02 -5.06 12.52
CA ASN A 148 4.93 -4.50 13.52
C ASN A 148 4.32 -4.48 14.93
N ARG A 149 3.00 -4.33 15.06
CA ARG A 149 2.28 -4.41 16.34
C ARG A 149 2.03 -5.85 16.81
N ASN A 150 1.89 -6.80 15.88
CA ASN A 150 1.38 -8.13 16.21
C ASN A 150 2.45 -9.24 16.17
N ALA A 151 3.56 -9.06 15.44
CA ALA A 151 4.64 -10.03 15.32
C ALA A 151 5.98 -9.45 15.75
N SER A 152 6.79 -10.27 16.43
CA SER A 152 8.21 -9.98 16.65
C SER A 152 9.00 -10.38 15.42
N GLY A 153 9.99 -9.57 15.03
CA GLY A 153 10.84 -9.85 13.89
C GLY A 153 11.57 -8.61 13.40
N HIS A 154 12.21 -8.75 12.26
CA HIS A 154 12.94 -7.67 11.59
C HIS A 154 12.32 -7.35 10.24
N ILE A 155 11.82 -6.14 10.09
CA ILE A 155 11.23 -5.62 8.86
C ILE A 155 12.24 -4.66 8.23
N ILE A 156 12.62 -4.90 6.99
CA ILE A 156 13.47 -3.99 6.21
C ILE A 156 12.63 -3.42 5.08
N THR A 157 12.70 -2.10 4.91
CA THR A 157 12.14 -1.44 3.74
C THR A 157 13.25 -0.76 2.93
N ILE A 158 13.12 -0.79 1.61
CA ILE A 158 13.99 -0.11 0.66
C ILE A 158 13.07 0.68 -0.26
N GLU A 159 13.08 1.99 -0.14
CA GLU A 159 12.07 2.87 -0.73
C GLU A 159 12.71 4.02 -1.52
N ASP A 160 12.00 4.57 -2.48
CA ASP A 160 12.43 5.71 -3.30
C ASP A 160 11.22 6.62 -3.61
N PRO A 161 10.88 7.51 -2.65
CA PRO A 161 11.39 7.72 -1.30
C PRO A 161 10.60 7.00 -0.20
N VAL A 162 11.02 7.14 1.08
CA VAL A 162 10.22 6.78 2.26
C VAL A 162 9.03 7.73 2.39
N GLU A 163 7.79 7.19 2.36
CA GLU A 163 6.57 7.99 2.48
C GLU A 163 5.99 8.04 3.90
N PHE A 164 6.21 6.99 4.70
CA PHE A 164 5.74 6.88 6.09
C PHE A 164 6.86 6.39 7.00
N ILE A 165 6.93 6.92 8.21
CA ILE A 165 7.93 6.51 9.20
C ILE A 165 7.34 5.48 10.16
N HIS A 166 7.90 4.30 10.20
CA HIS A 166 7.55 3.23 11.12
C HIS A 166 8.38 3.31 12.41
N ARG A 167 7.72 3.46 13.54
CA ARG A 167 8.39 3.30 14.84
C ARG A 167 8.58 1.81 15.14
N HIS A 168 9.65 1.46 15.83
CA HIS A 168 9.81 0.10 16.37
C HIS A 168 8.70 -0.19 17.38
N LYS A 169 8.06 -1.37 17.28
CA LYS A 169 7.03 -1.86 18.20
C LYS A 169 7.42 -3.27 18.69
N LYS A 170 6.68 -4.33 18.27
CA LYS A 170 7.14 -5.70 18.49
C LYS A 170 8.25 -6.10 17.53
N SER A 171 8.26 -5.53 16.32
CA SER A 171 9.33 -5.72 15.35
C SER A 171 10.31 -4.55 15.39
N ILE A 172 11.55 -4.81 14.97
CA ILE A 172 12.50 -3.78 14.55
C ILE A 172 12.18 -3.44 13.10
N VAL A 173 12.03 -2.15 12.77
CA VAL A 173 11.79 -1.70 11.40
C VAL A 173 12.95 -0.81 10.96
N ASN A 174 13.70 -1.24 9.97
CA ASN A 174 14.77 -0.47 9.36
C ASN A 174 14.34 -0.03 7.96
N GLN A 175 14.21 1.27 7.76
CA GLN A 175 13.82 1.89 6.50
C GLN A 175 15.05 2.50 5.84
N ARG A 176 15.25 2.23 4.55
CA ARG A 176 16.38 2.73 3.77
C ARG A 176 15.86 3.45 2.53
N GLU A 177 16.15 4.74 2.45
CA GLU A 177 15.82 5.57 1.29
C GLU A 177 16.95 5.53 0.25
N VAL A 178 16.60 5.29 -1.00
CA VAL A 178 17.54 5.33 -2.12
C VAL A 178 18.01 6.77 -2.34
N GLY A 179 19.30 6.97 -2.50
CA GLY A 179 19.93 8.29 -2.62
C GLY A 179 20.25 8.98 -1.28
N VAL A 180 19.74 8.42 -0.15
CA VAL A 180 20.00 8.97 1.20
C VAL A 180 20.72 7.92 2.06
N ASP A 181 20.07 6.75 2.29
CA ASP A 181 20.58 5.69 3.15
C ASP A 181 21.26 4.56 2.36
N THR A 182 21.08 4.54 1.06
CA THR A 182 21.70 3.59 0.13
C THR A 182 21.84 4.21 -1.26
N ARG A 183 22.89 3.84 -1.99
CA ARG A 183 23.19 4.42 -3.31
C ARG A 183 22.20 3.99 -4.41
N SER A 184 21.60 2.83 -4.30
CA SER A 184 20.64 2.30 -5.29
C SER A 184 19.85 1.13 -4.73
N PHE A 185 18.72 0.78 -5.36
CA PHE A 185 18.01 -0.46 -5.08
C PHE A 185 18.93 -1.68 -5.15
N ARG A 186 19.72 -1.81 -6.20
CA ARG A 186 20.69 -2.89 -6.39
C ARG A 186 21.65 -3.03 -5.21
N ALA A 187 22.26 -1.92 -4.76
CA ALA A 187 23.20 -1.93 -3.66
C ALA A 187 22.55 -2.35 -2.34
N ALA A 188 21.33 -1.90 -2.09
CA ALA A 188 20.55 -2.29 -0.92
C ALA A 188 20.17 -3.77 -0.96
N LEU A 189 19.51 -4.24 -2.04
CA LEU A 189 18.98 -5.59 -2.19
C LEU A 189 20.07 -6.65 -2.08
N LYS A 190 21.24 -6.42 -2.69
CA LYS A 190 22.40 -7.33 -2.62
C LYS A 190 22.81 -7.68 -1.18
N ASN A 191 22.63 -6.75 -0.23
CA ASN A 191 23.08 -6.93 1.15
C ASN A 191 21.93 -7.25 2.13
N THR A 192 20.68 -7.20 1.68
CA THR A 192 19.50 -7.32 2.55
C THR A 192 19.47 -8.65 3.31
N LEU A 193 19.76 -9.79 2.68
CA LEU A 193 19.77 -11.10 3.36
C LEU A 193 20.80 -11.20 4.48
N ARG A 194 21.89 -10.42 4.42
CA ARG A 194 22.90 -10.37 5.49
C ARG A 194 22.44 -9.60 6.74
N GLN A 195 21.31 -8.92 6.63
CA GLN A 195 20.70 -8.15 7.70
C GLN A 195 19.65 -8.94 8.48
N ALA A 196 19.51 -10.26 8.18
CA ALA A 196 18.59 -11.20 8.81
C ALA A 196 17.13 -10.66 8.91
N PRO A 197 16.48 -10.26 7.81
CA PRO A 197 15.10 -9.80 7.82
C PRO A 197 14.13 -10.98 7.89
N ASP A 198 12.95 -10.75 8.46
CA ASP A 198 11.77 -11.62 8.28
C ASP A 198 10.87 -11.11 7.16
N VAL A 199 10.80 -9.79 7.01
CA VAL A 199 10.01 -9.11 5.98
C VAL A 199 10.87 -8.11 5.23
N ILE A 200 10.74 -8.11 3.91
CA ILE A 200 11.46 -7.20 3.03
C ILE A 200 10.43 -6.47 2.17
N LEU A 201 10.29 -5.16 2.38
CA LEU A 201 9.51 -4.29 1.49
C LEU A 201 10.45 -3.66 0.46
N ILE A 202 10.22 -3.95 -0.80
CA ILE A 202 10.88 -3.32 -1.94
C ILE A 202 9.91 -2.29 -2.49
N GLY A 203 10.23 -1.00 -2.41
CA GLY A 203 9.34 0.11 -2.74
C GLY A 203 8.58 -0.12 -4.05
N GLU A 204 9.30 -0.41 -5.13
CA GLU A 204 8.67 -0.83 -6.39
C GLU A 204 9.59 -1.72 -7.25
N ILE A 205 8.95 -2.59 -8.07
CA ILE A 205 9.60 -3.37 -9.11
C ILE A 205 9.49 -2.60 -10.43
N ARG A 206 10.65 -2.14 -10.93
CA ARG A 206 10.75 -1.40 -12.20
C ARG A 206 11.40 -2.21 -13.31
N ASP A 207 12.15 -3.26 -12.96
CA ASP A 207 12.99 -4.01 -13.88
C ASP A 207 13.13 -5.48 -13.46
N ARG A 208 13.81 -6.22 -14.31
CA ARG A 208 14.11 -7.64 -14.13
C ARG A 208 14.92 -7.90 -12.86
N GLU A 209 15.97 -7.10 -12.60
CA GLU A 209 16.89 -7.36 -11.48
C GLU A 209 16.15 -7.25 -10.14
N THR A 210 15.31 -6.23 -9.99
CA THR A 210 14.48 -6.04 -8.79
C THR A 210 13.49 -7.19 -8.62
N MET A 211 12.88 -7.68 -9.72
CA MET A 211 11.97 -8.82 -9.68
C MET A 211 12.67 -10.12 -9.29
N GLU A 212 13.88 -10.39 -9.84
CA GLU A 212 14.69 -11.54 -9.47
C GLU A 212 15.06 -11.54 -7.98
N HIS A 213 15.38 -10.36 -7.41
CA HIS A 213 15.62 -10.24 -5.97
C HIS A 213 14.36 -10.52 -5.14
N ALA A 214 13.19 -9.99 -5.54
CA ALA A 214 11.94 -10.24 -4.83
C ALA A 214 11.58 -11.74 -4.79
N LEU A 215 11.74 -12.45 -5.92
CA LEU A 215 11.54 -13.88 -6.00
C LEU A 215 12.55 -14.66 -5.15
N ALA A 216 13.84 -14.29 -5.22
CA ALA A 216 14.89 -14.94 -4.43
C ALA A 216 14.65 -14.79 -2.92
N PHE A 217 14.16 -13.64 -2.45
CA PHE A 217 13.81 -13.45 -1.05
C PHE A 217 12.63 -14.34 -0.64
N ALA A 218 11.58 -14.39 -1.47
CA ALA A 218 10.42 -15.24 -1.22
C ALA A 218 10.80 -16.72 -1.18
N ASP A 219 11.66 -17.17 -2.10
CA ASP A 219 12.14 -18.56 -2.20
C ASP A 219 13.05 -18.96 -1.03
N THR A 220 13.82 -18.02 -0.50
CA THR A 220 14.70 -18.24 0.66
C THR A 220 14.01 -18.10 2.01
N GLY A 221 12.70 -18.06 2.06
CA GLY A 221 11.90 -18.14 3.29
C GLY A 221 11.52 -16.80 3.92
N HIS A 222 11.64 -15.67 3.19
CA HIS A 222 11.27 -14.33 3.66
C HIS A 222 9.94 -13.89 3.05
N LEU A 223 9.21 -13.03 3.74
CA LEU A 223 8.06 -12.35 3.15
C LEU A 223 8.55 -11.15 2.34
N ALA A 224 8.55 -11.30 1.01
CA ALA A 224 8.88 -10.24 0.09
C ALA A 224 7.59 -9.49 -0.33
N ILE A 225 7.59 -8.18 -0.15
CA ILE A 225 6.47 -7.31 -0.50
C ILE A 225 6.98 -6.24 -1.44
N SER A 226 6.23 -5.96 -2.50
CA SER A 226 6.61 -4.88 -3.41
C SER A 226 5.40 -4.24 -4.08
N THR A 227 5.64 -3.11 -4.75
CA THR A 227 4.62 -2.48 -5.59
C THR A 227 4.95 -2.60 -7.07
N LEU A 228 3.93 -2.55 -7.90
CA LEU A 228 4.03 -2.53 -9.35
C LEU A 228 3.03 -1.54 -9.95
N HIS A 229 3.44 -0.82 -10.98
CA HIS A 229 2.55 0.06 -11.70
C HIS A 229 1.84 -0.70 -12.81
N ALA A 230 0.62 -1.17 -12.56
CA ALA A 230 -0.32 -1.74 -13.53
C ALA A 230 -1.74 -1.46 -13.06
N ASN A 231 -2.78 -1.78 -13.86
CA ASN A 231 -4.14 -1.46 -13.50
C ASN A 231 -4.89 -2.60 -12.81
N ASN A 232 -4.45 -3.84 -12.96
CA ASN A 232 -5.00 -5.04 -12.33
C ASN A 232 -3.96 -6.17 -12.30
N ALA A 233 -4.30 -7.33 -11.71
CA ALA A 233 -3.41 -8.47 -11.56
C ALA A 233 -2.92 -9.04 -12.91
N ASN A 234 -3.79 -9.16 -13.91
CA ASN A 234 -3.41 -9.68 -15.23
C ASN A 234 -2.38 -8.79 -15.91
N GLN A 235 -2.63 -7.46 -15.94
CA GLN A 235 -1.66 -6.51 -16.51
C GLN A 235 -0.33 -6.49 -15.73
N ALA A 236 -0.38 -6.72 -14.41
CA ALA A 236 0.82 -6.84 -13.61
C ALA A 236 1.64 -8.07 -14.00
N LEU A 237 0.99 -9.21 -14.21
CA LEU A 237 1.63 -10.43 -14.69
C LEU A 237 2.24 -10.24 -16.08
N ASP A 238 1.51 -9.66 -17.03
CA ASP A 238 2.02 -9.33 -18.36
C ASP A 238 3.26 -8.43 -18.28
N ARG A 239 3.22 -7.42 -17.42
CA ARG A 239 4.35 -6.51 -17.21
C ARG A 239 5.57 -7.22 -16.63
N ILE A 240 5.37 -8.09 -15.64
CA ILE A 240 6.45 -8.90 -15.05
C ILE A 240 7.07 -9.81 -16.12
N ILE A 241 6.25 -10.50 -16.91
CA ILE A 241 6.72 -11.37 -18.00
C ILE A 241 7.56 -10.57 -19.01
N ASN A 242 7.16 -9.33 -19.30
CA ASN A 242 7.88 -8.48 -20.26
C ASN A 242 9.21 -7.93 -19.74
N PHE A 243 9.51 -7.99 -18.45
CA PHE A 243 10.85 -7.69 -17.93
C PHE A 243 11.87 -8.77 -18.33
N PHE A 244 11.42 -9.98 -18.70
CA PHE A 244 12.29 -11.13 -18.95
C PHE A 244 12.34 -11.49 -20.43
N PRO A 245 13.53 -11.85 -20.94
CA PRO A 245 13.65 -12.41 -22.27
C PRO A 245 12.92 -13.74 -22.35
N GLU A 246 12.55 -14.14 -23.56
CA GLU A 246 11.66 -15.29 -23.82
C GLU A 246 12.17 -16.58 -23.17
N GLU A 247 13.49 -16.82 -23.23
CA GLU A 247 14.14 -18.01 -22.71
C GLU A 247 14.05 -18.14 -21.17
N ARG A 248 13.77 -17.04 -20.49
CA ARG A 248 13.64 -16.99 -19.02
C ARG A 248 12.21 -17.00 -18.52
N ARG A 249 11.22 -16.81 -19.40
CA ARG A 249 9.81 -16.66 -19.01
C ARG A 249 9.23 -17.91 -18.36
N ALA A 250 9.58 -19.10 -18.85
CA ALA A 250 9.10 -20.36 -18.26
C ALA A 250 9.58 -20.50 -16.80
N GLN A 251 10.86 -20.22 -16.53
CA GLN A 251 11.40 -20.25 -15.18
C GLN A 251 10.76 -19.17 -14.30
N LEU A 252 10.60 -17.94 -14.80
CA LEU A 252 9.91 -16.88 -14.09
C LEU A 252 8.50 -17.28 -13.65
N LEU A 253 7.69 -17.83 -14.56
CA LEU A 253 6.32 -18.24 -14.25
C LEU A 253 6.27 -19.38 -13.23
N HIS A 254 7.22 -20.31 -13.30
CA HIS A 254 7.37 -21.36 -12.31
C HIS A 254 7.70 -20.79 -10.92
N ASP A 255 8.73 -19.93 -10.83
CA ASP A 255 9.15 -19.31 -9.57
C ASP A 255 8.07 -18.40 -8.99
N LEU A 256 7.38 -17.62 -9.84
CA LEU A 256 6.27 -16.77 -9.45
C LEU A 256 5.10 -17.61 -8.92
N GLY A 257 4.71 -18.67 -9.62
CA GLY A 257 3.66 -19.59 -9.18
C GLY A 257 3.98 -20.22 -7.83
N ASN A 258 5.21 -20.64 -7.59
CA ASN A 258 5.63 -21.25 -6.32
C ASN A 258 5.58 -20.28 -5.15
N ASN A 259 5.98 -19.04 -5.37
CA ASN A 259 6.20 -18.06 -4.30
C ASN A 259 5.03 -17.10 -4.06
N LEU A 260 4.10 -16.96 -5.01
CA LEU A 260 3.01 -16.01 -4.92
C LEU A 260 2.09 -16.31 -3.73
N LYS A 261 1.85 -15.30 -2.89
CA LYS A 261 0.83 -15.28 -1.83
C LYS A 261 -0.38 -14.46 -2.24
N ALA A 262 -0.16 -13.25 -2.74
CA ALA A 262 -1.24 -12.41 -3.22
C ALA A 262 -0.78 -11.36 -4.25
N PHE A 263 -1.67 -11.05 -5.19
CA PHE A 263 -1.71 -9.77 -5.90
C PHE A 263 -2.86 -8.93 -5.30
N VAL A 264 -2.55 -7.69 -4.97
CA VAL A 264 -3.51 -6.73 -4.41
C VAL A 264 -3.54 -5.51 -5.30
N SER A 265 -4.55 -5.41 -6.14
CA SER A 265 -4.69 -4.26 -7.05
C SER A 265 -5.61 -3.21 -6.44
N GLN A 266 -5.27 -1.93 -6.54
CA GLN A 266 -5.98 -0.86 -5.84
C GLN A 266 -6.26 0.33 -6.74
N ARG A 267 -7.50 0.83 -6.67
CA ARG A 267 -7.97 2.11 -7.24
C ARG A 267 -8.63 2.94 -6.15
N LEU A 268 -8.52 4.27 -6.25
CA LEU A 268 -9.28 5.17 -5.39
C LEU A 268 -10.48 5.72 -6.15
N VAL A 269 -11.67 5.49 -5.61
CA VAL A 269 -12.96 5.92 -6.14
C VAL A 269 -13.56 7.02 -5.26
N LYS A 270 -14.36 7.92 -5.86
CA LYS A 270 -14.96 9.04 -5.14
C LYS A 270 -16.18 8.58 -4.35
N THR A 271 -16.27 9.04 -3.11
CA THR A 271 -17.45 8.85 -2.27
C THR A 271 -18.41 10.05 -2.41
N PRO A 272 -19.70 9.91 -2.07
CA PRO A 272 -20.68 10.98 -2.20
C PRO A 272 -20.32 12.24 -1.39
N ASP A 273 -19.59 12.09 -0.27
CA ASP A 273 -19.10 13.21 0.57
C ASP A 273 -17.81 13.86 0.03
N GLY A 274 -17.38 13.50 -1.18
CA GLY A 274 -16.21 14.08 -1.85
C GLY A 274 -14.85 13.52 -1.40
N LYS A 275 -14.85 12.53 -0.50
CA LYS A 275 -13.64 11.80 -0.11
C LYS A 275 -13.27 10.72 -1.16
N ARG A 276 -12.31 9.90 -0.81
CA ARG A 276 -11.88 8.76 -1.63
C ARG A 276 -11.88 7.48 -0.80
N ARG A 277 -12.31 6.39 -1.42
CA ARG A 277 -12.29 5.04 -0.85
C ARG A 277 -11.54 4.10 -1.78
N ALA A 278 -10.88 3.11 -1.21
CA ALA A 278 -10.17 2.09 -1.99
C ALA A 278 -11.19 1.06 -2.54
N ALA A 279 -11.18 0.87 -3.86
CA ALA A 279 -11.67 -0.34 -4.50
C ALA A 279 -10.46 -1.27 -4.66
N VAL A 280 -10.58 -2.49 -4.17
CA VAL A 280 -9.46 -3.43 -4.08
C VAL A 280 -9.82 -4.73 -4.80
N GLU A 281 -8.94 -5.14 -5.72
CA GLU A 281 -8.94 -6.48 -6.31
C GLU A 281 -7.94 -7.33 -5.52
N VAL A 282 -8.31 -8.56 -5.16
CA VAL A 282 -7.45 -9.49 -4.43
C VAL A 282 -7.41 -10.82 -5.16
N MET A 283 -6.22 -11.24 -5.59
CA MET A 283 -5.95 -12.57 -6.13
C MET A 283 -4.99 -13.30 -5.19
N MET A 284 -5.47 -14.38 -4.57
CA MET A 284 -4.67 -15.20 -3.67
C MET A 284 -3.92 -16.29 -4.44
N GLY A 285 -2.68 -16.58 -4.03
CA GLY A 285 -1.84 -17.64 -4.60
C GLY A 285 -2.33 -19.05 -4.22
N THR A 286 -3.57 -19.39 -4.51
CA THR A 286 -4.10 -20.76 -4.33
C THR A 286 -3.46 -21.74 -5.31
N PRO A 287 -3.51 -23.06 -5.05
CA PRO A 287 -2.97 -24.05 -5.97
C PRO A 287 -3.43 -23.89 -7.43
N THR A 288 -4.72 -23.59 -7.63
CA THR A 288 -5.30 -23.35 -8.96
C THR A 288 -4.71 -22.10 -9.63
N ILE A 289 -4.61 -20.98 -8.90
CA ILE A 289 -4.03 -19.74 -9.42
C ILE A 289 -2.55 -19.96 -9.79
N ARG A 290 -1.80 -20.65 -8.95
CA ARG A 290 -0.39 -20.97 -9.19
C ARG A 290 -0.19 -21.83 -10.45
N ASP A 291 -1.00 -22.87 -10.61
CA ASP A 291 -0.96 -23.75 -11.79
C ASP A 291 -1.27 -22.98 -13.08
N LEU A 292 -2.29 -22.11 -13.07
CA LEU A 292 -2.61 -21.25 -14.21
C LEU A 292 -1.46 -20.29 -14.57
N ILE A 293 -0.82 -19.69 -13.56
CA ILE A 293 0.35 -18.83 -13.79
C ILE A 293 1.50 -19.63 -14.41
N GLN A 294 1.80 -20.82 -13.87
CA GLN A 294 2.89 -21.68 -14.37
C GLN A 294 2.65 -22.13 -15.82
N ARG A 295 1.39 -22.36 -16.22
CA ARG A 295 1.00 -22.69 -17.60
C ARG A 295 0.84 -21.48 -18.50
N ASN A 296 0.99 -20.26 -17.99
CA ASN A 296 0.73 -19.02 -18.71
C ASN A 296 -0.73 -18.87 -19.20
N GLU A 297 -1.69 -19.45 -18.49
CA GLU A 297 -3.12 -19.38 -18.77
C GLU A 297 -3.77 -18.19 -18.04
N LEU A 298 -3.24 -16.99 -18.25
CA LEU A 298 -3.57 -15.81 -17.46
C LEU A 298 -5.02 -15.30 -17.70
N THR A 299 -5.63 -15.64 -18.82
CA THR A 299 -7.02 -15.27 -19.15
C THR A 299 -8.04 -15.92 -18.21
N GLU A 300 -7.73 -17.09 -17.66
CA GLU A 300 -8.61 -17.84 -16.78
C GLU A 300 -8.66 -17.31 -15.33
N LEU A 301 -7.62 -16.55 -14.92
CA LEU A 301 -7.46 -16.10 -13.54
C LEU A 301 -8.67 -15.34 -13.01
N LYS A 302 -9.25 -14.44 -13.82
CA LYS A 302 -10.40 -13.61 -13.42
C LYS A 302 -11.63 -14.49 -13.11
N GLY A 303 -11.89 -15.52 -13.92
CA GLY A 303 -12.97 -16.46 -13.71
C GLY A 303 -12.82 -17.31 -12.44
N ILE A 304 -11.58 -17.65 -12.05
CA ILE A 304 -11.30 -18.33 -10.79
C ILE A 304 -11.50 -17.38 -9.60
N MET A 305 -11.01 -16.13 -9.70
CA MET A 305 -11.19 -15.13 -8.64
C MET A 305 -12.66 -14.88 -8.32
N GLU A 306 -13.52 -14.75 -9.34
CA GLU A 306 -14.96 -14.55 -9.17
C GLU A 306 -15.65 -15.70 -8.42
N LYS A 307 -15.17 -16.93 -8.61
CA LYS A 307 -15.70 -18.14 -7.96
C LYS A 307 -15.11 -18.39 -6.57
N SER A 308 -14.06 -17.67 -6.19
CA SER A 308 -13.26 -17.91 -4.98
C SER A 308 -13.45 -16.83 -3.91
N GLY A 309 -14.62 -16.19 -3.86
CA GLY A 309 -14.94 -15.17 -2.86
C GLY A 309 -14.84 -15.65 -1.42
N SER A 310 -15.15 -16.92 -1.14
CA SER A 310 -15.01 -17.54 0.19
C SER A 310 -13.56 -17.61 0.69
N LEU A 311 -12.58 -17.50 -0.22
CA LEU A 311 -11.15 -17.43 0.09
C LEU A 311 -10.63 -15.99 0.20
N GLY A 312 -11.52 -15.01 0.21
CA GLY A 312 -11.16 -13.58 0.25
C GLY A 312 -10.74 -12.99 -1.09
N MET A 313 -10.86 -13.75 -2.19
CA MET A 313 -10.61 -13.21 -3.53
C MET A 313 -11.76 -12.33 -3.99
N GLN A 314 -11.45 -11.28 -4.70
CA GLN A 314 -12.44 -10.45 -5.39
C GLN A 314 -11.81 -9.73 -6.59
N THR A 315 -12.61 -9.56 -7.65
CA THR A 315 -12.26 -8.73 -8.79
C THR A 315 -12.61 -7.26 -8.54
N PHE A 316 -12.08 -6.34 -9.33
CA PHE A 316 -12.50 -4.93 -9.26
C PHE A 316 -14.01 -4.76 -9.46
N ASP A 317 -14.60 -5.49 -10.42
CA ASP A 317 -16.03 -5.42 -10.70
C ASP A 317 -16.86 -5.85 -9.48
N THR A 318 -16.40 -6.88 -8.75
CA THR A 318 -17.04 -7.32 -7.51
C THR A 318 -16.88 -6.30 -6.39
N ALA A 319 -15.68 -5.74 -6.21
CA ALA A 319 -15.43 -4.70 -5.21
C ALA A 319 -16.29 -3.45 -5.45
N LEU A 320 -16.35 -2.98 -6.70
CA LEU A 320 -17.15 -1.81 -7.09
C LEU A 320 -18.63 -2.04 -6.95
N PHE A 321 -19.11 -3.23 -7.31
CA PHE A 321 -20.50 -3.62 -7.09
C PHE A 321 -20.87 -3.57 -5.60
N ASN A 322 -20.06 -4.17 -4.73
CA ASN A 322 -20.30 -4.16 -3.28
C ASN A 322 -20.29 -2.73 -2.71
N LEU A 323 -19.32 -1.90 -3.10
CA LEU A 323 -19.24 -0.50 -2.67
C LEU A 323 -20.48 0.31 -3.11
N ALA A 324 -21.05 0.03 -4.28
CA ALA A 324 -22.25 0.71 -4.74
C ALA A 324 -23.50 0.22 -3.99
N VAL A 325 -23.63 -1.09 -3.75
CA VAL A 325 -24.73 -1.68 -2.97
C VAL A 325 -24.72 -1.17 -1.53
N ASP A 326 -23.54 -1.05 -0.92
CA ASP A 326 -23.36 -0.49 0.44
C ASP A 326 -23.60 1.04 0.49
N GLY A 327 -23.85 1.70 -0.64
CA GLY A 327 -24.01 3.15 -0.73
C GLY A 327 -22.72 3.95 -0.49
N ALA A 328 -21.57 3.28 -0.45
CA ALA A 328 -20.27 3.92 -0.23
C ALA A 328 -19.80 4.74 -1.44
N ILE A 329 -20.26 4.39 -2.65
CA ILE A 329 -20.04 5.11 -3.90
C ILE A 329 -21.34 5.14 -4.71
N SER A 330 -21.44 6.06 -5.67
CA SER A 330 -22.56 6.07 -6.62
C SER A 330 -22.44 4.95 -7.66
N GLU A 331 -23.56 4.52 -8.25
CA GLU A 331 -23.55 3.56 -9.36
C GLU A 331 -22.73 4.10 -10.56
N GLU A 332 -22.82 5.41 -10.84
CA GLU A 332 -22.06 6.06 -11.89
C GLU A 332 -20.55 5.94 -11.65
N GLU A 333 -20.10 6.17 -10.41
CA GLU A 333 -18.68 6.04 -10.04
C GLU A 333 -18.23 4.56 -10.12
N ALA A 334 -19.08 3.61 -9.74
CA ALA A 334 -18.80 2.19 -9.89
C ALA A 334 -18.62 1.81 -11.37
N LEU A 335 -19.55 2.22 -12.25
CA LEU A 335 -19.50 1.94 -13.68
C LEU A 335 -18.27 2.59 -14.36
N LYS A 336 -17.93 3.82 -13.97
CA LYS A 336 -16.79 4.55 -14.51
C LYS A 336 -15.46 3.85 -14.24
N ASN A 337 -15.33 3.17 -13.09
CA ASN A 337 -14.09 2.52 -12.66
C ASN A 337 -14.07 1.00 -12.90
N ALA A 338 -15.17 0.42 -13.42
CA ALA A 338 -15.30 -1.01 -13.69
C ALA A 338 -14.39 -1.46 -14.86
N ASP A 339 -13.86 -2.67 -14.75
CA ASP A 339 -13.20 -3.36 -15.85
C ASP A 339 -14.22 -3.76 -16.93
N SER A 340 -15.41 -4.22 -16.50
CA SER A 340 -16.55 -4.52 -17.36
C SER A 340 -17.80 -3.77 -16.89
N GLN A 341 -18.05 -2.60 -17.48
CA GLN A 341 -19.22 -1.78 -17.17
C GLN A 341 -20.55 -2.53 -17.35
N ASN A 342 -20.62 -3.39 -18.38
CA ASN A 342 -21.84 -4.17 -18.66
C ASN A 342 -22.09 -5.21 -17.56
N ASN A 343 -21.06 -5.87 -17.06
CA ASN A 343 -21.19 -6.84 -15.98
C ASN A 343 -21.67 -6.14 -14.69
N VAL A 344 -21.02 -5.06 -14.29
CA VAL A 344 -21.40 -4.32 -13.07
C VAL A 344 -22.82 -3.76 -13.20
N ARG A 345 -23.18 -3.17 -14.36
CA ARG A 345 -24.54 -2.65 -14.61
C ARG A 345 -25.60 -3.75 -14.49
N LEU A 346 -25.37 -4.92 -15.08
CA LEU A 346 -26.28 -6.05 -15.01
C LEU A 346 -26.47 -6.51 -13.56
N ARG A 347 -25.37 -6.63 -12.81
CA ARG A 347 -25.41 -7.04 -11.39
C ARG A 347 -26.18 -6.04 -10.52
N LEU A 348 -25.97 -4.73 -10.71
CA LEU A 348 -26.70 -3.67 -9.99
C LEU A 348 -28.19 -3.72 -10.31
N LYS A 349 -28.56 -3.89 -11.59
CA LYS A 349 -29.94 -4.02 -12.01
C LYS A 349 -30.63 -5.24 -11.38
N LEU A 350 -30.01 -6.41 -11.45
CA LEU A 350 -30.54 -7.63 -10.84
C LEU A 350 -30.67 -7.50 -9.32
N HIS A 351 -29.74 -6.80 -8.66
CA HIS A 351 -29.83 -6.53 -7.23
C HIS A 351 -31.00 -5.64 -6.88
N SER A 352 -31.24 -4.57 -7.63
CA SER A 352 -32.37 -3.65 -7.43
C SER A 352 -33.72 -4.34 -7.68
N GLU A 353 -33.84 -5.15 -8.72
CA GLU A 353 -35.04 -5.91 -9.04
C GLU A 353 -35.39 -6.97 -7.96
N ASN A 354 -34.37 -7.69 -7.46
CA ASN A 354 -34.55 -8.66 -6.36
C ASN A 354 -34.86 -7.97 -5.02
N GLY A 355 -34.29 -6.78 -4.76
CA GLY A 355 -34.58 -5.95 -3.59
C GLY A 355 -36.06 -5.48 -3.58
N VAL A 356 -36.60 -5.12 -4.73
CA VAL A 356 -38.02 -4.73 -4.89
C VAL A 356 -38.93 -5.93 -4.72
N ALA A 357 -38.55 -7.10 -5.22
CA ALA A 357 -39.37 -8.35 -5.07
C ALA A 357 -39.50 -8.75 -3.58
N ASN A 358 -38.45 -8.56 -2.77
CA ASN A 358 -38.49 -8.86 -1.33
C ASN A 358 -39.32 -7.85 -0.51
N LEU A 359 -39.54 -6.63 -1.02
CA LEU A 359 -40.37 -5.60 -0.38
C LEU A 359 -41.86 -5.73 -0.75
N THR A 360 -42.19 -6.49 -1.78
CA THR A 360 -43.58 -6.66 -2.27
C THR A 360 -44.28 -7.93 -1.75
N THR A 361 -43.59 -8.85 -1.08
CA THR A 361 -44.19 -9.99 -0.38
C THR A 361 -44.39 -9.65 1.09
N PRO A 362 -45.64 -9.43 1.56
CA PRO A 362 -45.90 -9.31 2.99
C PRO A 362 -45.52 -10.62 3.68
N PRO A 363 -44.95 -10.58 4.90
CA PRO A 363 -44.63 -11.80 5.62
C PRO A 363 -45.92 -12.64 5.81
N PRO A 364 -45.85 -13.99 5.67
CA PRO A 364 -47.02 -14.85 5.90
C PRO A 364 -47.50 -14.64 7.35
N VAL A 365 -48.76 -14.27 7.49
CA VAL A 365 -49.41 -14.13 8.79
C VAL A 365 -49.38 -15.51 9.45
N PRO A 366 -48.86 -15.69 10.64
CA PRO A 366 -48.92 -16.97 11.34
C PRO A 366 -50.38 -17.24 11.74
N THR A 367 -51.03 -18.12 11.00
CA THR A 367 -52.29 -18.75 11.45
C THR A 367 -51.96 -19.64 12.65
N GLY A 368 -52.40 -19.19 13.80
CA GLY A 368 -52.22 -19.91 15.04
C GLY A 368 -52.99 -21.21 15.08
N SER A 369 -52.53 -22.14 15.76
CA SER A 369 -53.14 -22.87 16.86
C SER A 369 -52.38 -24.14 17.17
N SER A 370 -52.12 -24.21 18.39
CA SER A 370 -52.29 -25.34 19.35
C SER A 370 -51.12 -26.31 19.55
N THR A 371 -50.94 -26.34 20.80
CA THR A 371 -50.69 -27.41 21.75
C THR A 371 -49.23 -27.66 22.13
N ALA A 372 -49.03 -27.28 23.38
CA ALA A 372 -47.90 -27.63 24.21
C ALA A 372 -47.67 -29.17 24.26
N SER A 373 -46.41 -29.55 24.17
CA SER A 373 -45.93 -30.82 24.73
C SER A 373 -44.57 -30.51 25.41
N THR A 374 -44.64 -30.51 26.71
CA THR A 374 -43.49 -30.57 27.61
C THR A 374 -42.78 -31.90 27.43
N ALA A 375 -41.52 -31.88 27.06
CA ALA A 375 -40.61 -33.01 27.22
C ALA A 375 -39.42 -32.54 28.07
N GLU A 376 -39.42 -33.00 29.32
CA GLU A 376 -38.33 -32.94 30.27
C GLU A 376 -37.12 -33.70 29.72
N TRP A 377 -35.99 -33.09 29.72
CA TRP A 377 -34.70 -33.76 29.58
C TRP A 377 -34.03 -33.79 30.96
N GLY A 378 -34.00 -35.01 31.55
CA GLY A 378 -33.36 -35.31 32.81
C GLY A 378 -31.82 -35.19 32.67
N LEU A 379 -31.26 -34.49 33.63
CA LEU A 379 -29.83 -34.52 33.95
C LEU A 379 -29.52 -35.88 34.57
N VAL A 380 -28.47 -36.53 34.07
CA VAL A 380 -27.83 -37.67 34.77
C VAL A 380 -26.52 -37.17 35.32
N ASP A 381 -26.47 -37.11 36.65
CA ASP A 381 -25.23 -36.98 37.43
C ASP A 381 -24.57 -38.36 37.47
N ASP A 382 -23.30 -38.45 37.10
CA ASP A 382 -22.45 -39.59 37.42
C ASP A 382 -21.21 -39.07 38.17
N ASP A 383 -21.33 -39.04 39.52
CA ASP A 383 -20.22 -39.10 40.45
C ASP A 383 -20.00 -40.58 40.82
N GLU A 384 -18.83 -41.14 40.54
CA GLU A 384 -18.21 -42.10 41.45
C GLU A 384 -16.72 -42.34 41.12
N PRO A 385 -15.88 -42.58 42.15
CA PRO A 385 -14.41 -42.55 42.08
C PRO A 385 -13.79 -43.92 41.81
N GLY A 386 -12.74 -43.95 40.99
CA GLY A 386 -11.97 -45.13 40.66
C GLY A 386 -10.87 -45.46 41.73
N PRO A 387 -10.48 -46.74 41.84
CA PRO A 387 -9.51 -47.15 42.86
C PRO A 387 -8.06 -47.07 42.45
N GLN A 388 -7.22 -46.92 43.45
CA GLN A 388 -5.75 -46.97 43.43
C GLN A 388 -5.21 -48.36 43.05
N ALA A 389 -4.19 -48.41 42.26
CA ALA A 389 -3.01 -49.28 42.37
C ALA A 389 -1.89 -48.76 41.47
#